data_4480f1ce4b4478b215dec93ae983d3a0
#
_entry.id   4480f1ce4b4478b215dec93ae983d3a0
#
_cell.length_a   1.000
_cell.length_b   1.000
_cell.length_c   1.000
_cell.angle_alpha   90.00
_cell.angle_beta   90.00
_cell.angle_gamma   90.00
#
_symmetry.space_group_name_H-M   'P 1'
#
loop_
_entity.id
_entity.type
_entity.pdbx_description
1 polymer ?
#
loop_
_entity_poly.entity_id
_entity_poly.type
_entity_poly.pdbx_seq_one_letter_code
_entity_poly.pdbx_strand_id
1 'polypeptide(L)'
;MKIVIVGGGISGWISALIFSHRQPNHKFVIVESPEIDTIGVGEGTTGLFSDVIDELPDINFAEFLRKTKATPKIGIEFNNWSGQGSSFFNPIDGTPTTNDDFDSFLYFTYTQNSSLDTSSLHGLLKRSNKSPYTIESGRLKDYNTALHLDNKLTVQYLKSKSLNRKNIKHISDTVFEIERDEIGTVKKIICSNHIIEGDIFIDCTGYKRIFSSKSDWVSFKDNLPMNSVTTFTRKHQESMVTKADKLKLGWCWQIPTQERLGCGYVSCDEWGDDVVDEIKSNYSDAEIVKSFKFESGKLKKSWNHNVISLGLAYHFLEPLQATNIHLTLVQIDMLCQKCIRDTKDRTLNPNVISYYNKHIDNLIEDFKNFINIHYSCDSRVKMTDYNNEIIDLLKVRGLFHEDILQAYGSCGIQLWGHTLLGLNHLTKQDCHKFLSEMNSYDEVKEVSSELEDTFTNIPFLTYKELIDIL
;
A
#
# COMPACT_ATOMS: atom_id res chain seq x y z
N MET A 1 24.75 -5.32 16.55
CA MET A 1 24.43 -6.59 15.88
C MET A 1 24.75 -6.49 14.39
N LYS A 2 24.90 -7.63 13.73
CA LYS A 2 24.96 -7.76 12.27
C LYS A 2 23.62 -8.28 11.75
N ILE A 3 22.94 -7.44 10.98
CA ILE A 3 21.63 -7.75 10.37
C ILE A 3 21.84 -7.98 8.88
N VAL A 4 21.38 -9.13 8.38
CA VAL A 4 21.53 -9.53 6.98
C VAL A 4 20.19 -9.42 6.29
N ILE A 5 20.08 -8.57 5.27
CA ILE A 5 18.89 -8.38 4.44
C ILE A 5 19.10 -9.13 3.14
N VAL A 6 18.22 -10.03 2.77
CA VAL A 6 18.30 -10.82 1.54
C VAL A 6 17.18 -10.45 0.59
N GLY A 7 17.56 -9.93 -0.56
CA GLY A 7 16.66 -9.46 -1.62
C GLY A 7 16.89 -8.00 -1.99
N GLY A 8 17.02 -7.73 -3.29
CA GLY A 8 17.35 -6.41 -3.87
C GLY A 8 16.16 -5.66 -4.47
N GLY A 9 14.93 -6.02 -4.11
CA GLY A 9 13.71 -5.29 -4.50
C GLY A 9 13.46 -4.03 -3.63
N ILE A 10 12.32 -3.38 -3.84
CA ILE A 10 11.91 -2.19 -3.06
C ILE A 10 11.98 -2.50 -1.56
N SER A 11 11.36 -3.61 -1.11
CA SER A 11 11.35 -3.97 0.32
C SER A 11 12.76 -4.11 0.90
N GLY A 12 13.71 -4.68 0.16
CA GLY A 12 15.09 -4.84 0.64
C GLY A 12 15.84 -3.52 0.76
N TRP A 13 15.83 -2.71 -0.29
CA TRP A 13 16.58 -1.44 -0.30
C TRP A 13 15.96 -0.38 0.61
N ILE A 14 14.62 -0.28 0.69
CA ILE A 14 13.99 0.65 1.62
C ILE A 14 14.21 0.21 3.08
N SER A 15 14.18 -1.10 3.36
CA SER A 15 14.53 -1.63 4.68
C SER A 15 15.95 -1.27 5.06
N ALA A 16 16.92 -1.52 4.17
CA ALA A 16 18.33 -1.19 4.42
C ALA A 16 18.50 0.31 4.74
N LEU A 17 17.83 1.17 3.98
CA LEU A 17 17.92 2.62 4.14
C LEU A 17 17.31 3.09 5.47
N ILE A 18 16.11 2.66 5.80
CA ILE A 18 15.42 3.04 7.05
C ILE A 18 16.16 2.47 8.26
N PHE A 19 16.48 1.17 8.25
CA PHE A 19 17.21 0.55 9.36
C PHE A 19 18.57 1.22 9.59
N SER A 20 19.32 1.54 8.54
CA SER A 20 20.62 2.19 8.69
C SER A 20 20.53 3.60 9.29
N HIS A 21 19.41 4.29 9.03
CA HIS A 21 19.11 5.61 9.58
C HIS A 21 18.68 5.52 11.04
N ARG A 22 17.63 4.73 11.31
CA ARG A 22 17.00 4.67 12.63
C ARG A 22 17.74 3.78 13.64
N GLN A 23 18.64 2.91 13.16
CA GLN A 23 19.41 1.93 13.97
C GLN A 23 20.92 2.02 13.66
N PRO A 24 21.57 3.21 13.81
CA PRO A 24 22.93 3.48 13.32
C PRO A 24 24.02 2.63 13.99
N ASN A 25 23.75 2.07 15.17
CA ASN A 25 24.70 1.23 15.92
C ASN A 25 24.79 -0.22 15.41
N HIS A 26 23.95 -0.59 14.44
CA HIS A 26 23.97 -1.92 13.83
C HIS A 26 24.71 -1.89 12.48
N LYS A 27 25.21 -3.05 12.09
CA LYS A 27 25.82 -3.29 10.77
C LYS A 27 24.82 -4.03 9.90
N PHE A 28 24.61 -3.54 8.69
CA PHE A 28 23.69 -4.13 7.74
C PHE A 28 24.47 -4.71 6.56
N VAL A 29 24.09 -5.91 6.16
CA VAL A 29 24.59 -6.54 4.93
C VAL A 29 23.39 -6.81 4.06
N ILE A 30 23.32 -6.19 2.88
CA ILE A 30 22.30 -6.51 1.90
C ILE A 30 22.87 -7.44 0.84
N VAL A 31 22.17 -8.55 0.58
CA VAL A 31 22.54 -9.56 -0.41
C VAL A 31 21.51 -9.53 -1.53
N GLU A 32 21.96 -9.24 -2.73
CA GLU A 32 21.13 -9.08 -3.92
C GLU A 32 21.65 -10.00 -5.03
N SER A 33 20.77 -10.84 -5.58
CA SER A 33 21.12 -11.68 -6.71
C SER A 33 21.22 -10.85 -8.01
N PRO A 34 22.32 -10.94 -8.75
CA PRO A 34 22.45 -10.27 -10.05
C PRO A 34 21.59 -10.90 -11.16
N GLU A 35 21.02 -12.08 -10.90
CA GLU A 35 20.25 -12.87 -11.89
C GLU A 35 18.74 -12.58 -11.83
N ILE A 36 18.28 -11.81 -10.81
CA ILE A 36 16.86 -11.57 -10.58
C ILE A 36 16.55 -10.12 -10.84
N ASP A 37 15.81 -9.86 -11.91
CA ASP A 37 15.34 -8.54 -12.24
C ASP A 37 14.24 -8.04 -11.30
N THR A 38 14.15 -6.72 -11.14
CA THR A 38 13.03 -6.06 -10.43
C THR A 38 11.74 -6.27 -11.22
N ILE A 39 10.73 -6.85 -10.56
CA ILE A 39 9.39 -7.01 -11.13
C ILE A 39 8.64 -5.71 -10.96
N GLY A 40 7.95 -5.25 -12.00
CA GLY A 40 6.98 -4.16 -11.87
C GLY A 40 6.73 -3.38 -13.14
N VAL A 41 5.48 -2.99 -13.31
CA VAL A 41 4.97 -2.11 -14.38
C VAL A 41 4.55 -0.74 -13.86
N GLY A 42 4.77 -0.51 -12.60
CA GLY A 42 4.34 0.63 -11.81
C GLY A 42 3.63 0.17 -10.55
N GLU A 43 3.85 0.85 -9.45
CA GLU A 43 3.17 0.62 -8.17
C GLU A 43 2.63 1.93 -7.62
N GLY A 44 1.45 1.85 -6.98
CA GLY A 44 0.95 2.91 -6.15
C GLY A 44 1.47 2.76 -4.71
N THR A 45 1.55 3.86 -3.99
CA THR A 45 1.86 3.87 -2.56
C THR A 45 0.68 4.43 -1.76
N THR A 46 0.88 4.56 -0.45
CA THR A 46 0.07 5.38 0.47
C THR A 46 0.90 6.57 0.94
N GLY A 47 0.30 7.52 1.65
CA GLY A 47 1.00 8.71 2.19
C GLY A 47 2.22 8.34 3.04
N LEU A 48 2.16 7.26 3.82
CA LEU A 48 3.27 6.78 4.65
C LEU A 48 4.60 6.62 3.87
N PHE A 49 4.54 6.30 2.56
CA PHE A 49 5.76 6.21 1.76
C PHE A 49 6.41 7.58 1.57
N SER A 50 5.62 8.61 1.27
CA SER A 50 6.11 9.98 1.13
C SER A 50 6.70 10.50 2.44
N ASP A 51 6.03 10.25 3.57
CA ASP A 51 6.52 10.63 4.90
C ASP A 51 7.87 10.00 5.21
N VAL A 52 8.01 8.70 4.93
CA VAL A 52 9.27 7.97 5.15
C VAL A 52 10.39 8.49 4.24
N ILE A 53 10.10 8.82 2.99
CA ILE A 53 11.10 9.38 2.06
C ILE A 53 11.55 10.77 2.52
N ASP A 54 10.64 11.60 3.00
CA ASP A 54 10.96 12.96 3.48
C ASP A 54 11.72 12.96 4.81
N GLU A 55 11.49 11.93 5.68
CA GLU A 55 12.25 11.75 6.92
C GLU A 55 13.75 11.47 6.68
N LEU A 56 14.12 10.92 5.52
CA LEU A 56 15.49 10.47 5.26
C LEU A 56 16.39 11.64 4.81
N PRO A 57 17.40 12.04 5.62
CA PRO A 57 18.10 13.33 5.46
C PRO A 57 18.96 13.44 4.18
N ASP A 58 19.30 12.33 3.55
CA ASP A 58 20.08 12.27 2.31
C ASP A 58 19.18 12.17 1.06
N ILE A 59 17.86 12.20 1.22
CA ILE A 59 16.91 12.24 0.13
C ILE A 59 16.37 13.68 -0.01
N ASN A 60 16.49 14.23 -1.21
CA ASN A 60 15.75 15.42 -1.62
C ASN A 60 14.49 14.93 -2.35
N PHE A 61 13.31 15.31 -1.87
CA PHE A 61 12.05 14.82 -2.39
C PHE A 61 11.82 15.18 -3.87
N ALA A 62 12.13 16.40 -4.28
CA ALA A 62 12.02 16.79 -5.69
C ALA A 62 13.02 16.03 -6.59
N GLU A 63 14.25 15.78 -6.09
CA GLU A 63 15.22 14.92 -6.79
C GLU A 63 14.69 13.48 -6.91
N PHE A 64 14.05 12.98 -5.85
CA PHE A 64 13.42 11.65 -5.87
C PHE A 64 12.38 11.56 -6.98
N LEU A 65 11.39 12.48 -7.01
CA LEU A 65 10.34 12.49 -8.03
C LEU A 65 10.91 12.53 -9.44
N ARG A 66 11.89 13.41 -9.66
CA ARG A 66 12.53 13.57 -10.98
C ARG A 66 13.28 12.33 -11.44
N LYS A 67 14.10 11.73 -10.55
CA LYS A 67 14.96 10.58 -10.90
C LYS A 67 14.20 9.26 -11.00
N THR A 68 13.12 9.11 -10.24
CA THR A 68 12.29 7.90 -10.26
C THR A 68 11.11 8.00 -11.24
N LYS A 69 10.91 9.18 -11.86
CA LYS A 69 9.75 9.47 -12.71
C LYS A 69 8.42 9.24 -11.99
N ALA A 70 8.43 9.35 -10.67
CA ALA A 70 7.25 9.24 -9.84
C ALA A 70 6.29 10.41 -10.10
N THR A 71 5.00 10.16 -9.95
CA THR A 71 3.94 11.16 -9.99
C THR A 71 3.15 11.17 -8.70
N PRO A 72 2.51 12.30 -8.32
CA PRO A 72 1.63 12.31 -7.17
C PRO A 72 0.46 11.35 -7.37
N LYS A 73 0.01 10.74 -6.27
CA LYS A 73 -1.20 9.93 -6.20
C LYS A 73 -2.10 10.51 -5.13
N ILE A 74 -3.24 11.08 -5.54
CA ILE A 74 -4.22 11.68 -4.64
C ILE A 74 -5.39 10.75 -4.28
N GLY A 75 -5.50 9.61 -4.95
CA GLY A 75 -6.55 8.63 -4.65
C GLY A 75 -6.64 7.51 -5.67
N ILE A 76 -7.68 6.71 -5.49
CA ILE A 76 -8.06 5.62 -6.39
C ILE A 76 -9.50 5.84 -6.84
N GLU A 77 -9.74 5.81 -8.14
CA GLU A 77 -11.07 5.83 -8.74
C GLU A 77 -11.48 4.39 -9.08
N PHE A 78 -12.56 3.96 -8.48
CA PHE A 78 -13.13 2.63 -8.63
C PHE A 78 -14.29 2.68 -9.63
N ASN A 79 -14.16 2.00 -10.77
CA ASN A 79 -15.18 1.99 -11.82
C ASN A 79 -15.87 0.62 -11.90
N ASN A 80 -17.19 0.61 -12.03
CA ASN A 80 -18.05 -0.57 -12.17
C ASN A 80 -18.10 -1.52 -10.95
N TRP A 81 -17.63 -1.11 -9.77
CA TRP A 81 -17.59 -1.99 -8.59
C TRP A 81 -18.97 -2.20 -7.95
N SER A 82 -19.84 -1.21 -7.97
CA SER A 82 -21.25 -1.32 -7.53
C SER A 82 -22.26 -1.50 -8.66
N GLY A 83 -21.78 -1.89 -9.84
CA GLY A 83 -22.58 -2.09 -11.06
C GLY A 83 -22.02 -1.33 -12.26
N GLN A 84 -22.45 -1.71 -13.46
CA GLN A 84 -21.99 -1.08 -14.71
C GLN A 84 -22.29 0.43 -14.73
N GLY A 85 -21.28 1.24 -15.03
CA GLY A 85 -21.38 2.70 -15.08
C GLY A 85 -21.24 3.37 -13.70
N SER A 86 -21.10 2.63 -12.61
CA SER A 86 -20.80 3.21 -11.30
C SER A 86 -19.36 3.69 -11.22
N SER A 87 -19.12 4.75 -10.46
CA SER A 87 -17.78 5.24 -10.13
C SER A 87 -17.78 5.89 -8.76
N PHE A 88 -16.71 5.65 -7.99
CA PHE A 88 -16.46 6.37 -6.74
C PHE A 88 -14.96 6.58 -6.56
N PHE A 89 -14.62 7.58 -5.73
CA PHE A 89 -13.24 7.96 -5.47
C PHE A 89 -12.89 7.73 -4.00
N ASN A 90 -11.81 7.00 -3.74
CA ASN A 90 -11.18 6.90 -2.43
C ASN A 90 -9.98 7.84 -2.40
N PRO A 91 -10.02 8.93 -1.63
CA PRO A 91 -8.88 9.83 -1.45
C PRO A 91 -7.75 9.14 -0.68
N ILE A 92 -6.52 9.58 -0.89
CA ILE A 92 -5.39 9.15 -0.03
C ILE A 92 -5.55 9.74 1.36
N ASP A 93 -5.95 11.02 1.42
CA ASP A 93 -6.12 11.77 2.66
C ASP A 93 -6.96 13.03 2.43
N GLY A 94 -7.05 13.88 3.46
CA GLY A 94 -7.69 15.19 3.38
C GLY A 94 -9.21 15.15 3.53
N THR A 95 -9.76 14.04 4.05
CA THR A 95 -11.14 13.99 4.55
C THR A 95 -11.14 14.52 5.98
N PRO A 96 -11.82 15.64 6.26
CA PRO A 96 -11.90 16.17 7.60
C PRO A 96 -12.61 15.20 8.56
N THR A 97 -12.25 15.28 9.83
CA THR A 97 -12.92 14.56 10.91
C THR A 97 -13.69 15.53 11.80
N THR A 98 -14.80 15.08 12.33
CA THR A 98 -15.56 15.74 13.40
C THR A 98 -15.14 15.17 14.76
N ASN A 99 -15.55 15.81 15.85
CA ASN A 99 -15.24 15.35 17.21
C ASN A 99 -16.08 14.15 17.65
N ASP A 100 -17.07 13.77 16.86
CA ASP A 100 -17.85 12.57 17.12
C ASP A 100 -17.10 11.32 16.60
N ASP A 101 -17.36 10.17 17.20
CA ASP A 101 -16.81 8.87 16.76
C ASP A 101 -17.51 8.33 15.50
N PHE A 102 -18.37 9.14 14.88
CA PHE A 102 -19.19 8.83 13.73
C PHE A 102 -18.71 9.63 12.51
N ASP A 103 -18.74 9.07 11.33
CA ASP A 103 -18.25 9.72 10.10
C ASP A 103 -19.26 10.75 9.54
N SER A 104 -19.68 11.70 10.40
CA SER A 104 -20.75 12.66 10.11
C SER A 104 -20.43 13.59 8.94
N PHE A 105 -19.19 14.03 8.80
CA PHE A 105 -18.78 14.88 7.69
C PHE A 105 -18.94 14.19 6.34
N LEU A 106 -18.53 12.94 6.22
CA LEU A 106 -18.65 12.16 4.99
C LEU A 106 -20.12 11.92 4.64
N TYR A 107 -20.96 11.57 5.63
CA TYR A 107 -22.38 11.35 5.42
C TYR A 107 -23.11 12.66 5.03
N PHE A 108 -22.78 13.76 5.66
CA PHE A 108 -23.32 15.07 5.28
C PHE A 108 -22.98 15.40 3.83
N THR A 109 -21.70 15.31 3.45
CA THR A 109 -21.25 15.62 2.10
C THR A 109 -21.93 14.72 1.05
N TYR A 110 -22.08 13.43 1.36
CA TYR A 110 -22.79 12.50 0.49
C TYR A 110 -24.27 12.87 0.32
N THR A 111 -24.94 13.40 1.36
CA THR A 111 -26.34 13.85 1.23
C THR A 111 -26.49 15.08 0.36
N GLN A 112 -25.52 16.00 0.39
CA GLN A 112 -25.59 17.28 -0.33
C GLN A 112 -25.17 17.15 -1.81
N ASN A 113 -24.30 16.21 -2.14
CA ASN A 113 -23.67 16.11 -3.44
C ASN A 113 -24.00 14.79 -4.15
N SER A 114 -23.83 14.78 -5.47
CA SER A 114 -23.95 13.56 -6.30
C SER A 114 -22.67 12.72 -6.29
N SER A 115 -21.57 13.27 -5.78
CA SER A 115 -20.25 12.64 -5.74
C SER A 115 -19.58 12.89 -4.38
N LEU A 116 -18.79 11.91 -3.91
CA LEU A 116 -17.96 12.02 -2.71
C LEU A 116 -16.66 12.83 -2.96
N ASP A 117 -16.40 13.29 -4.17
CA ASP A 117 -15.17 14.05 -4.48
C ASP A 117 -15.05 15.35 -3.65
N THR A 118 -16.17 15.91 -3.17
CA THR A 118 -16.15 17.13 -2.35
C THR A 118 -15.94 16.88 -0.86
N SER A 119 -15.83 15.64 -0.43
CA SER A 119 -15.62 15.27 0.97
C SER A 119 -14.15 15.25 1.40
N SER A 120 -13.23 15.65 0.52
CA SER A 120 -11.81 15.64 0.85
C SER A 120 -11.05 16.69 0.04
N LEU A 121 -9.91 17.15 0.59
CA LEU A 121 -8.99 18.02 -0.15
C LEU A 121 -8.53 17.37 -1.46
N HIS A 122 -8.17 16.09 -1.42
CA HIS A 122 -7.74 15.36 -2.61
C HIS A 122 -8.85 15.21 -3.67
N GLY A 123 -10.08 15.08 -3.26
CA GLY A 123 -11.22 15.08 -4.18
C GLY A 123 -11.42 16.44 -4.85
N LEU A 124 -11.25 17.56 -4.12
CA LEU A 124 -11.30 18.91 -4.69
C LEU A 124 -10.13 19.16 -5.66
N LEU A 125 -8.92 18.69 -5.32
CA LEU A 125 -7.74 18.74 -6.20
C LEU A 125 -7.96 17.94 -7.48
N LYS A 126 -8.52 16.73 -7.39
CA LYS A 126 -8.91 15.91 -8.56
C LYS A 126 -9.83 16.67 -9.51
N ARG A 127 -10.91 17.25 -8.99
CA ARG A 127 -11.90 18.01 -9.79
C ARG A 127 -11.29 19.23 -10.49
N SER A 128 -10.29 19.85 -9.88
CA SER A 128 -9.64 21.08 -10.39
C SER A 128 -8.36 20.81 -11.16
N ASN A 129 -7.98 19.55 -11.35
CA ASN A 129 -6.71 19.13 -11.96
C ASN A 129 -5.48 19.80 -11.32
N LYS A 130 -5.52 19.96 -9.99
CA LYS A 130 -4.42 20.51 -9.20
C LYS A 130 -3.69 19.37 -8.47
N SER A 131 -2.36 19.53 -8.35
CA SER A 131 -1.51 18.62 -7.59
C SER A 131 -1.59 18.94 -6.10
N PRO A 132 -1.27 17.99 -5.21
CA PRO A 132 -1.22 18.23 -3.76
C PRO A 132 0.10 18.94 -3.34
N TYR A 133 0.71 19.71 -4.23
CA TYR A 133 1.97 20.41 -3.97
C TYR A 133 1.84 21.92 -4.17
N THR A 134 2.61 22.64 -3.36
CA THR A 134 2.82 24.09 -3.51
C THR A 134 4.31 24.43 -3.37
N ILE A 135 4.70 25.66 -3.69
CA ILE A 135 6.04 26.17 -3.44
C ILE A 135 6.01 27.08 -2.22
N GLU A 136 6.66 26.66 -1.14
CA GLU A 136 6.85 27.47 0.07
C GLU A 136 8.35 27.75 0.28
N SER A 137 8.72 29.02 0.38
CA SER A 137 10.13 29.44 0.56
C SER A 137 11.10 28.80 -0.46
N GLY A 138 10.66 28.63 -1.70
CA GLY A 138 11.44 28.04 -2.80
C GLY A 138 11.60 26.51 -2.72
N ARG A 139 10.84 25.84 -1.88
CA ARG A 139 10.83 24.37 -1.75
C ARG A 139 9.46 23.80 -2.07
N LEU A 140 9.47 22.60 -2.64
CA LEU A 140 8.26 21.84 -2.85
C LEU A 140 7.71 21.38 -1.49
N LYS A 141 6.46 21.73 -1.18
CA LYS A 141 5.74 21.28 0.00
C LYS A 141 4.61 20.34 -0.40
N ASP A 142 4.53 19.24 0.29
CA ASP A 142 3.54 18.20 0.11
C ASP A 142 2.34 18.40 1.06
N TYR A 143 1.17 17.99 0.60
CA TYR A 143 -0.08 17.91 1.36
C TYR A 143 -0.58 16.46 1.38
N ASN A 144 0.10 15.63 2.18
CA ASN A 144 -0.26 14.23 2.50
C ASN A 144 -0.48 13.34 1.27
N THR A 145 0.40 13.43 0.28
CA THR A 145 0.23 12.67 -0.95
C THR A 145 0.90 11.31 -0.92
N ALA A 146 0.35 10.38 -1.67
CA ALA A 146 1.02 9.16 -2.06
C ALA A 146 1.71 9.34 -3.43
N LEU A 147 2.37 8.30 -3.92
CA LEU A 147 3.08 8.31 -5.18
C LEU A 147 2.70 7.14 -6.07
N HIS A 148 2.76 7.38 -7.38
CA HIS A 148 2.91 6.34 -8.38
C HIS A 148 4.40 6.17 -8.70
N LEU A 149 4.91 4.97 -8.62
CA LEU A 149 6.32 4.66 -8.76
C LEU A 149 6.62 3.85 -10.02
N ASP A 150 7.73 4.13 -10.66
CA ASP A 150 8.42 3.15 -11.49
C ASP A 150 9.34 2.32 -10.59
N ASN A 151 9.04 1.02 -10.46
CA ASN A 151 9.75 0.14 -9.53
C ASN A 151 11.25 0.06 -9.81
N LYS A 152 11.64 -0.03 -11.08
CA LYS A 152 13.05 -0.17 -11.47
C LYS A 152 13.83 1.09 -11.10
N LEU A 153 13.31 2.26 -11.45
CA LEU A 153 13.96 3.54 -11.15
C LEU A 153 13.99 3.79 -9.64
N THR A 154 12.91 3.44 -8.92
CA THR A 154 12.84 3.56 -7.47
C THR A 154 13.87 2.69 -6.78
N VAL A 155 14.01 1.41 -7.17
CA VAL A 155 15.03 0.51 -6.62
C VAL A 155 16.43 1.06 -6.88
N GLN A 156 16.73 1.53 -8.09
CA GLN A 156 18.03 2.12 -8.44
C GLN A 156 18.35 3.34 -7.57
N TYR A 157 17.36 4.21 -7.34
CA TYR A 157 17.53 5.39 -6.51
C TYR A 157 17.78 5.03 -5.05
N LEU A 158 16.93 4.19 -4.44
CA LEU A 158 17.08 3.73 -3.06
C LEU A 158 18.42 3.01 -2.85
N LYS A 159 18.83 2.15 -3.78
CA LYS A 159 20.13 1.48 -3.78
C LYS A 159 21.27 2.51 -3.77
N SER A 160 21.22 3.51 -4.64
CA SER A 160 22.27 4.54 -4.72
C SER A 160 22.44 5.31 -3.40
N LYS A 161 21.34 5.64 -2.73
CA LYS A 161 21.36 6.32 -1.41
C LYS A 161 21.85 5.39 -0.30
N SER A 162 21.41 4.12 -0.32
CA SER A 162 21.84 3.11 0.67
C SER A 162 23.35 2.85 0.63
N LEU A 163 23.94 2.77 -0.56
CA LEU A 163 25.37 2.51 -0.73
C LEU A 163 26.27 3.64 -0.20
N ASN A 164 25.75 4.83 0.04
CA ASN A 164 26.49 5.93 0.67
C ASN A 164 26.54 5.81 2.21
N ARG A 165 25.78 4.89 2.81
CA ARG A 165 25.73 4.68 4.26
C ARG A 165 26.88 3.81 4.74
N LYS A 166 27.65 4.32 5.71
CA LYS A 166 28.87 3.63 6.24
C LYS A 166 28.60 2.29 6.94
N ASN A 167 27.38 2.11 7.45
CA ASN A 167 26.96 0.89 8.16
C ASN A 167 26.24 -0.12 7.26
N ILE A 168 26.15 0.12 5.94
CA ILE A 168 25.62 -0.81 4.94
C ILE A 168 26.75 -1.39 4.11
N LYS A 169 26.78 -2.72 3.99
CA LYS A 169 27.63 -3.46 3.04
C LYS A 169 26.73 -4.16 2.03
N HIS A 170 26.97 -3.94 0.74
CA HIS A 170 26.29 -4.65 -0.34
C HIS A 170 27.11 -5.84 -0.84
N ILE A 171 26.45 -6.96 -1.08
CA ILE A 171 27.01 -8.17 -1.69
C ILE A 171 26.11 -8.56 -2.86
N SER A 172 26.68 -8.50 -4.07
CA SER A 172 26.03 -8.98 -5.29
C SER A 172 26.33 -10.46 -5.44
N ASP A 173 25.41 -11.32 -4.98
CA ASP A 173 25.57 -12.78 -5.02
C ASP A 173 24.22 -13.48 -4.85
N THR A 174 24.12 -14.73 -5.30
CA THR A 174 22.89 -15.53 -5.22
C THR A 174 22.98 -16.52 -4.07
N VAL A 175 21.99 -16.48 -3.17
CA VAL A 175 21.85 -17.43 -2.06
C VAL A 175 21.26 -18.73 -2.60
N PHE A 176 21.90 -19.86 -2.29
CA PHE A 176 21.42 -21.19 -2.68
C PHE A 176 21.23 -22.16 -1.50
N GLU A 177 21.83 -21.87 -0.32
CA GLU A 177 21.66 -22.70 0.87
C GLU A 177 21.57 -21.85 2.12
N ILE A 178 20.78 -22.31 3.09
CA ILE A 178 20.57 -21.69 4.40
C ILE A 178 20.88 -22.72 5.48
N GLU A 179 21.99 -22.54 6.18
CA GLU A 179 22.39 -23.41 7.28
C GLU A 179 21.71 -23.00 8.59
N ARG A 180 21.05 -23.97 9.23
CA ARG A 180 20.34 -23.78 10.50
C ARG A 180 20.91 -24.68 11.57
N ASP A 181 20.71 -24.31 12.83
CA ASP A 181 20.96 -25.24 13.95
C ASP A 181 19.77 -26.18 14.18
N GLU A 182 19.93 -27.05 15.19
CA GLU A 182 18.95 -28.07 15.54
C GLU A 182 17.57 -27.53 15.96
N ILE A 183 17.52 -26.28 16.43
CA ILE A 183 16.27 -25.62 16.83
C ILE A 183 15.69 -24.71 15.71
N GLY A 184 16.35 -24.63 14.54
CA GLY A 184 15.85 -23.89 13.38
C GLY A 184 16.38 -22.46 13.24
N THR A 185 17.30 -22.00 14.12
CA THR A 185 17.94 -20.68 14.03
C THR A 185 18.94 -20.67 12.88
N VAL A 186 18.87 -19.67 11.99
CA VAL A 186 19.83 -19.51 10.91
C VAL A 186 21.19 -19.11 11.44
N LYS A 187 22.22 -19.87 11.08
CA LYS A 187 23.63 -19.59 11.40
C LYS A 187 24.29 -18.75 10.31
N LYS A 188 24.11 -19.17 9.07
CA LYS A 188 24.69 -18.51 7.91
C LYS A 188 23.88 -18.79 6.65
N ILE A 189 24.09 -17.97 5.66
CA ILE A 189 23.65 -18.22 4.28
C ILE A 189 24.85 -18.47 3.41
N ILE A 190 24.73 -19.42 2.48
CA ILE A 190 25.76 -19.82 1.53
C ILE A 190 25.35 -19.31 0.16
N CYS A 191 26.18 -18.43 -0.38
CA CYS A 191 26.04 -17.86 -1.71
C CYS A 191 27.07 -18.49 -2.67
N SER A 192 26.99 -18.17 -3.95
CA SER A 192 27.91 -18.70 -4.95
C SER A 192 29.39 -18.42 -4.62
N ASN A 193 29.67 -17.22 -4.09
CA ASN A 193 31.05 -16.78 -3.82
C ASN A 193 31.29 -16.35 -2.35
N HIS A 194 30.23 -16.31 -1.53
CA HIS A 194 30.31 -15.80 -0.16
C HIS A 194 29.61 -16.71 0.82
N ILE A 195 30.15 -16.77 2.05
CA ILE A 195 29.45 -17.31 3.22
C ILE A 195 29.17 -16.13 4.15
N ILE A 196 27.92 -15.93 4.57
CA ILE A 196 27.52 -14.76 5.32
C ILE A 196 26.80 -15.19 6.60
N GLU A 197 27.42 -14.88 7.72
CA GLU A 197 26.85 -15.04 9.06
C GLU A 197 26.13 -13.76 9.49
N GLY A 198 25.13 -13.88 10.36
CA GLY A 198 24.38 -12.76 10.90
C GLY A 198 23.70 -13.09 12.23
N ASP A 199 23.37 -12.07 13.00
CA ASP A 199 22.58 -12.22 14.22
C ASP A 199 21.09 -12.34 13.88
N ILE A 200 20.63 -11.55 12.90
CA ILE A 200 19.26 -11.50 12.39
C ILE A 200 19.31 -11.55 10.87
N PHE A 201 18.37 -12.26 10.26
CA PHE A 201 18.16 -12.32 8.82
C PHE A 201 16.80 -11.73 8.48
N ILE A 202 16.77 -10.84 7.50
CA ILE A 202 15.55 -10.22 6.99
C ILE A 202 15.31 -10.76 5.58
N ASP A 203 14.23 -11.52 5.42
CA ASP A 203 13.80 -12.07 4.14
C ASP A 203 12.99 -11.03 3.36
N CYS A 204 13.59 -10.49 2.30
CA CYS A 204 12.97 -9.62 1.30
C CYS A 204 12.99 -10.27 -0.09
N THR A 205 13.00 -11.61 -0.17
CA THR A 205 13.13 -12.37 -1.44
C THR A 205 11.82 -12.52 -2.20
N GLY A 206 10.78 -11.80 -1.78
CA GLY A 206 9.49 -11.75 -2.46
C GLY A 206 8.84 -13.14 -2.50
N TYR A 207 8.21 -13.50 -3.61
CA TYR A 207 7.51 -14.78 -3.75
C TYR A 207 8.40 -16.02 -3.59
N LYS A 208 9.73 -15.89 -3.64
CA LYS A 208 10.64 -17.03 -3.42
C LYS A 208 10.63 -17.51 -1.98
N ARG A 209 10.49 -16.59 -0.99
CA ARG A 209 10.40 -16.92 0.44
C ARG A 209 11.44 -17.93 0.89
N ILE A 210 12.72 -17.67 0.54
CA ILE A 210 13.78 -18.68 0.66
C ILE A 210 14.04 -19.17 2.08
N PHE A 211 13.62 -18.40 3.09
CA PHE A 211 13.77 -18.77 4.51
C PHE A 211 12.58 -19.56 5.06
N SER A 212 11.50 -19.72 4.31
CA SER A 212 10.25 -20.34 4.76
C SER A 212 9.90 -21.57 3.92
N SER A 213 9.11 -22.48 4.48
CA SER A 213 8.60 -23.64 3.73
C SER A 213 7.21 -23.33 3.14
N LYS A 214 6.81 -24.08 2.12
CA LYS A 214 5.46 -23.97 1.54
C LYS A 214 4.34 -24.27 2.56
N SER A 215 4.61 -25.13 3.54
CA SER A 215 3.65 -25.50 4.61
C SER A 215 3.43 -24.38 5.63
N ASP A 216 4.23 -23.31 5.59
CA ASP A 216 4.06 -22.15 6.45
C ASP A 216 3.09 -21.12 5.87
N TRP A 217 2.66 -21.29 4.62
CA TRP A 217 1.73 -20.39 3.95
C TRP A 217 0.29 -20.64 4.39
N VAL A 218 -0.42 -19.56 4.73
CA VAL A 218 -1.87 -19.54 5.04
C VAL A 218 -2.54 -18.81 3.88
N SER A 219 -3.35 -19.54 3.12
CA SER A 219 -4.06 -19.04 1.95
C SER A 219 -5.28 -18.22 2.33
N PHE A 220 -5.54 -17.13 1.60
CA PHE A 220 -6.75 -16.32 1.70
C PHE A 220 -7.69 -16.49 0.50
N LYS A 221 -7.47 -17.51 -0.33
CA LYS A 221 -8.19 -17.72 -1.59
C LYS A 221 -9.72 -17.75 -1.46
N ASP A 222 -10.24 -18.13 -0.29
CA ASP A 222 -11.69 -18.22 -0.07
C ASP A 222 -12.34 -16.81 -0.02
N ASN A 223 -11.60 -15.78 0.41
CA ASN A 223 -12.06 -14.41 0.52
C ASN A 223 -11.40 -13.47 -0.52
N LEU A 224 -10.22 -13.82 -1.02
CA LEU A 224 -9.45 -13.09 -2.03
C LEU A 224 -9.10 -14.06 -3.16
N PRO A 225 -10.05 -14.32 -4.09
CA PRO A 225 -9.93 -15.42 -5.05
C PRO A 225 -9.03 -15.12 -6.25
N MET A 226 -8.59 -13.88 -6.42
CA MET A 226 -7.72 -13.53 -7.54
C MET A 226 -6.40 -14.29 -7.44
N ASN A 227 -5.97 -14.89 -8.57
CA ASN A 227 -4.82 -15.79 -8.59
C ASN A 227 -3.91 -15.62 -9.81
N SER A 228 -4.23 -14.67 -10.67
CA SER A 228 -3.46 -14.40 -11.87
C SER A 228 -3.37 -12.90 -12.12
N VAL A 229 -2.27 -12.47 -12.73
CA VAL A 229 -2.13 -11.10 -13.21
C VAL A 229 -1.48 -11.10 -14.60
N THR A 230 -2.06 -10.31 -15.49
CA THR A 230 -1.48 -10.01 -16.80
C THR A 230 -1.13 -8.52 -16.81
N THR A 231 0.17 -8.23 -16.87
CA THR A 231 0.68 -6.86 -16.93
C THR A 231 0.80 -6.37 -18.35
N PHE A 232 0.49 -5.11 -18.58
CA PHE A 232 0.57 -4.46 -19.87
C PHE A 232 0.88 -2.96 -19.71
N THR A 233 1.27 -2.32 -20.79
CA THR A 233 1.46 -0.86 -20.83
C THR A 233 0.46 -0.25 -21.80
N ARG A 234 0.15 1.03 -21.55
CA ARG A 234 -0.67 1.87 -22.41
C ARG A 234 0.03 3.20 -22.65
N LYS A 235 -0.47 3.95 -23.61
CA LYS A 235 0.00 5.32 -23.89
C LYS A 235 -0.09 6.16 -22.62
N HIS A 236 0.91 6.99 -22.41
CA HIS A 236 0.96 7.93 -21.29
C HIS A 236 -0.33 8.75 -21.18
N GLN A 237 -0.81 8.92 -19.97
CA GLN A 237 -1.94 9.78 -19.62
C GLN A 237 -1.58 10.61 -18.39
N GLU A 238 -1.73 11.92 -18.49
CA GLU A 238 -1.56 12.82 -17.34
C GLU A 238 -2.69 12.56 -16.33
N SER A 239 -2.33 12.03 -15.19
CA SER A 239 -3.28 11.77 -14.09
C SER A 239 -2.53 11.64 -12.76
N MET A 240 -3.19 12.04 -11.69
CA MET A 240 -2.75 11.84 -10.31
C MET A 240 -3.60 10.78 -9.58
N VAL A 241 -4.43 10.07 -10.32
CA VAL A 241 -5.38 9.09 -9.79
C VAL A 241 -5.07 7.72 -10.37
N THR A 242 -4.94 6.73 -9.50
CA THR A 242 -4.98 5.32 -9.92
C THR A 242 -6.41 4.98 -10.32
N LYS A 243 -6.61 4.26 -11.42
CA LYS A 243 -7.92 3.67 -11.74
C LYS A 243 -7.94 2.19 -11.40
N ALA A 244 -9.06 1.73 -10.89
CA ALA A 244 -9.36 0.33 -10.62
C ALA A 244 -10.69 -0.03 -11.31
N ASP A 245 -10.61 -0.57 -12.51
CA ASP A 245 -11.78 -0.88 -13.34
C ASP A 245 -12.20 -2.33 -13.10
N LYS A 246 -13.39 -2.57 -12.54
CA LYS A 246 -13.94 -3.92 -12.44
C LYS A 246 -14.42 -4.39 -13.81
N LEU A 247 -14.00 -5.58 -14.21
CA LEU A 247 -14.28 -6.21 -15.48
C LEU A 247 -14.86 -7.63 -15.26
N LYS A 248 -15.15 -8.34 -16.35
CA LYS A 248 -15.86 -9.64 -16.26
C LYS A 248 -15.04 -10.72 -15.53
N LEU A 249 -13.75 -10.84 -15.86
CA LEU A 249 -12.88 -11.90 -15.33
C LEU A 249 -12.04 -11.46 -14.11
N GLY A 250 -12.22 -10.19 -13.67
CA GLY A 250 -11.46 -9.62 -12.57
C GLY A 250 -11.52 -8.12 -12.52
N TRP A 251 -10.37 -7.46 -12.35
CA TRP A 251 -10.26 -6.01 -12.34
C TRP A 251 -8.89 -5.55 -12.85
N CYS A 252 -8.84 -4.32 -13.35
CA CYS A 252 -7.63 -3.75 -13.92
C CYS A 252 -7.19 -2.50 -13.16
N TRP A 253 -5.93 -2.45 -12.71
CA TRP A 253 -5.35 -1.20 -12.26
C TRP A 253 -4.67 -0.45 -13.41
N GLN A 254 -4.67 0.89 -13.33
CA GLN A 254 -3.97 1.78 -14.22
C GLN A 254 -3.20 2.80 -13.39
N ILE A 255 -1.89 2.79 -13.49
CA ILE A 255 -0.96 3.61 -12.70
C ILE A 255 -0.19 4.54 -13.63
N PRO A 256 -0.49 5.86 -13.63
CA PRO A 256 0.22 6.83 -14.45
C PRO A 256 1.57 7.19 -13.82
N THR A 257 2.65 7.07 -14.60
CA THR A 257 3.96 7.65 -14.28
C THR A 257 4.28 8.76 -15.28
N GLN A 258 5.39 9.49 -15.13
CA GLN A 258 5.72 10.58 -16.04
C GLN A 258 5.90 10.15 -17.51
N GLU A 259 6.18 8.87 -17.77
CA GLU A 259 6.52 8.38 -19.12
C GLU A 259 5.52 7.40 -19.71
N ARG A 260 4.75 6.69 -18.88
CA ARG A 260 3.85 5.61 -19.31
C ARG A 260 2.67 5.42 -18.38
N LEU A 261 1.65 4.74 -18.86
CA LEU A 261 0.58 4.18 -18.05
C LEU A 261 0.85 2.69 -17.84
N GLY A 262 1.27 2.33 -16.62
CA GLY A 262 1.45 0.95 -16.20
C GLY A 262 0.14 0.32 -15.81
N CYS A 263 -0.18 -0.85 -16.35
CA CYS A 263 -1.45 -1.52 -16.12
C CYS A 263 -1.25 -2.97 -15.71
N GLY A 264 -2.22 -3.51 -15.00
CA GLY A 264 -2.28 -4.94 -14.76
C GLY A 264 -3.71 -5.40 -14.53
N TYR A 265 -4.05 -6.48 -15.18
CA TYR A 265 -5.32 -7.15 -15.05
C TYR A 265 -5.19 -8.30 -14.06
N VAL A 266 -5.85 -8.16 -12.92
CA VAL A 266 -5.94 -9.19 -11.88
C VAL A 266 -7.17 -10.02 -12.15
N SER A 267 -7.00 -11.33 -12.28
CA SER A 267 -8.09 -12.24 -12.67
C SER A 267 -8.13 -13.50 -11.79
N CYS A 268 -9.28 -14.14 -11.82
CA CYS A 268 -9.50 -15.45 -11.24
C CYS A 268 -9.67 -16.47 -12.38
N ASP A 269 -8.84 -17.51 -12.41
CA ASP A 269 -8.91 -18.55 -13.45
C ASP A 269 -10.25 -19.27 -13.49
N GLU A 270 -10.92 -19.39 -12.34
CA GLU A 270 -12.24 -20.01 -12.26
C GLU A 270 -13.33 -19.19 -12.97
N TRP A 271 -13.07 -17.90 -13.24
CA TRP A 271 -14.03 -17.02 -13.91
C TRP A 271 -13.88 -17.00 -15.44
N GLY A 272 -12.79 -17.54 -15.96
CA GLY A 272 -12.50 -17.69 -17.40
C GLY A 272 -11.03 -17.43 -17.73
N ASP A 273 -10.65 -17.78 -18.93
CA ASP A 273 -9.27 -17.75 -19.45
C ASP A 273 -9.01 -16.72 -20.56
N ASP A 274 -10.04 -16.06 -21.10
CA ASP A 274 -9.92 -15.09 -22.21
C ASP A 274 -9.44 -13.70 -21.76
N VAL A 275 -8.53 -13.64 -20.79
CA VAL A 275 -8.06 -12.40 -20.15
C VAL A 275 -7.42 -11.44 -21.17
N VAL A 276 -6.63 -11.94 -22.10
CA VAL A 276 -5.94 -11.10 -23.10
C VAL A 276 -6.95 -10.47 -24.07
N ASP A 277 -7.99 -11.21 -24.47
CA ASP A 277 -9.03 -10.70 -25.35
C ASP A 277 -9.90 -9.66 -24.63
N GLU A 278 -10.19 -9.86 -23.36
CA GLU A 278 -10.87 -8.87 -22.55
C GLU A 278 -10.04 -7.59 -22.36
N ILE A 279 -8.73 -7.70 -22.11
CA ILE A 279 -7.83 -6.54 -22.08
C ILE A 279 -7.90 -5.76 -23.39
N LYS A 280 -7.72 -6.43 -24.50
CA LYS A 280 -7.69 -5.78 -25.82
C LYS A 280 -9.02 -5.17 -26.23
N SER A 281 -10.14 -5.76 -25.81
CA SER A 281 -11.48 -5.22 -26.09
C SER A 281 -11.77 -3.95 -25.28
N ASN A 282 -11.26 -3.85 -24.04
CA ASN A 282 -11.45 -2.68 -23.20
C ASN A 282 -10.37 -1.59 -23.41
N TYR A 283 -9.16 -2.00 -23.81
CA TYR A 283 -8.00 -1.12 -23.95
C TYR A 283 -7.27 -1.41 -25.28
N SER A 284 -7.72 -0.77 -26.35
CA SER A 284 -7.24 -1.02 -27.72
C SER A 284 -5.75 -0.69 -27.93
N ASP A 285 -5.16 0.13 -27.06
CA ASP A 285 -3.74 0.52 -27.04
C ASP A 285 -2.88 -0.34 -26.10
N ALA A 286 -3.42 -1.44 -25.55
CA ALA A 286 -2.73 -2.29 -24.61
C ALA A 286 -1.60 -3.11 -25.27
N GLU A 287 -0.39 -3.01 -24.72
CA GLU A 287 0.78 -3.82 -25.08
C GLU A 287 1.08 -4.77 -23.93
N ILE A 288 0.82 -6.07 -24.13
CA ILE A 288 0.99 -7.11 -23.10
C ILE A 288 2.49 -7.29 -22.81
N VAL A 289 2.84 -7.29 -21.51
CA VAL A 289 4.22 -7.47 -21.04
C VAL A 289 4.45 -8.88 -20.53
N LYS A 290 3.68 -9.33 -19.52
CA LYS A 290 3.90 -10.62 -18.85
C LYS A 290 2.66 -11.04 -18.07
N SER A 291 2.45 -12.36 -17.99
CA SER A 291 1.48 -12.96 -17.07
C SER A 291 2.17 -13.84 -16.04
N PHE A 292 1.65 -13.86 -14.81
CA PHE A 292 2.13 -14.73 -13.74
C PHE A 292 1.02 -15.09 -12.76
N LYS A 293 1.21 -16.19 -12.05
CA LYS A 293 0.29 -16.66 -11.01
C LYS A 293 0.74 -16.18 -9.64
N PHE A 294 -0.23 -15.96 -8.77
CA PHE A 294 0.01 -15.67 -7.36
C PHE A 294 -1.09 -16.30 -6.49
N GLU A 295 -0.92 -16.22 -5.21
CA GLU A 295 -1.93 -16.59 -4.23
C GLU A 295 -1.90 -15.57 -3.09
N SER A 296 -3.06 -14.98 -2.78
CA SER A 296 -3.20 -14.10 -1.62
C SER A 296 -3.09 -14.90 -0.33
N GLY A 297 -2.35 -14.40 0.64
CA GLY A 297 -2.10 -15.09 1.90
C GLY A 297 -0.95 -14.50 2.69
N LYS A 298 -0.56 -15.20 3.76
CA LYS A 298 0.58 -14.84 4.61
C LYS A 298 1.31 -16.07 5.13
N LEU A 299 2.53 -15.90 5.62
CA LEU A 299 3.17 -16.93 6.46
C LEU A 299 2.49 -16.99 7.83
N LYS A 300 2.51 -18.15 8.47
CA LYS A 300 2.03 -18.34 9.86
C LYS A 300 2.69 -17.40 10.84
N LYS A 301 3.95 -17.00 10.59
CA LYS A 301 4.71 -16.05 11.41
C LYS A 301 5.55 -15.17 10.50
N SER A 302 5.51 -13.86 10.70
CA SER A 302 6.44 -12.92 10.07
C SER A 302 7.85 -13.03 10.67
N TRP A 303 7.93 -13.23 11.98
CA TRP A 303 9.19 -13.41 12.70
C TRP A 303 9.28 -14.80 13.31
N ASN A 304 10.20 -15.61 12.78
CA ASN A 304 10.45 -16.97 13.24
C ASN A 304 11.94 -17.15 13.62
N HIS A 305 12.25 -17.48 14.88
CA HIS A 305 13.59 -17.51 15.43
C HIS A 305 14.34 -16.18 15.20
N ASN A 306 15.42 -16.19 14.42
CA ASN A 306 16.17 -15.00 14.03
C ASN A 306 15.91 -14.56 12.58
N VAL A 307 14.84 -15.02 11.98
CA VAL A 307 14.41 -14.62 10.62
C VAL A 307 13.15 -13.78 10.69
N ILE A 308 13.17 -12.63 10.02
CA ILE A 308 12.02 -11.73 9.85
C ILE A 308 11.70 -11.65 8.36
N SER A 309 10.51 -12.06 7.96
CA SER A 309 10.05 -11.94 6.58
C SER A 309 9.28 -10.64 6.40
N LEU A 310 9.64 -9.84 5.39
CA LEU A 310 9.04 -8.54 5.07
C LEU A 310 8.45 -8.51 3.66
N GLY A 311 7.41 -7.72 3.50
CA GLY A 311 6.75 -7.52 2.21
C GLY A 311 6.27 -8.84 1.61
N LEU A 312 6.47 -9.03 0.31
CA LEU A 312 5.99 -10.23 -0.42
C LEU A 312 6.60 -11.55 0.08
N ALA A 313 7.68 -11.52 0.87
CA ALA A 313 8.21 -12.71 1.52
C ALA A 313 7.34 -13.15 2.71
N TYR A 314 6.66 -12.22 3.39
CA TYR A 314 5.75 -12.53 4.47
C TYR A 314 4.32 -12.69 4.00
N HIS A 315 3.78 -11.74 3.26
CA HIS A 315 2.39 -11.68 2.85
C HIS A 315 2.26 -11.24 1.40
N PHE A 316 1.15 -11.58 0.80
CA PHE A 316 0.66 -10.94 -0.42
C PHE A 316 -0.85 -10.78 -0.30
N LEU A 317 -1.30 -9.55 -0.46
CA LEU A 317 -2.70 -9.22 -0.69
C LEU A 317 -2.83 -8.70 -2.12
N GLU A 318 -4.01 -8.85 -2.70
CA GLU A 318 -4.27 -8.26 -4.00
C GLU A 318 -3.86 -6.78 -4.03
N PRO A 319 -3.34 -6.25 -5.15
CA PRO A 319 -2.80 -4.88 -5.20
C PRO A 319 -3.87 -3.78 -5.12
N LEU A 320 -5.10 -4.13 -4.83
CA LEU A 320 -6.20 -3.23 -4.54
C LEU A 320 -5.82 -2.34 -3.35
N GLN A 321 -6.03 -1.05 -3.41
CA GLN A 321 -5.65 -0.05 -2.39
C GLN A 321 -4.12 0.13 -2.17
N ALA A 322 -3.26 -0.52 -2.97
CA ALA A 322 -1.80 -0.36 -2.92
C ALA A 322 -1.16 -0.67 -1.54
N THR A 323 -1.64 -1.72 -0.87
CA THR A 323 -1.35 -2.02 0.54
C THR A 323 0.01 -2.66 0.79
N ASN A 324 0.62 -3.32 -0.20
CA ASN A 324 1.81 -4.14 0.03
C ASN A 324 3.06 -3.34 0.48
N ILE A 325 3.32 -2.17 -0.12
CA ILE A 325 4.42 -1.29 0.31
C ILE A 325 4.10 -0.70 1.69
N HIS A 326 2.87 -0.25 1.91
CA HIS A 326 2.42 0.28 3.20
C HIS A 326 2.67 -0.72 4.33
N LEU A 327 2.19 -1.95 4.19
CA LEU A 327 2.39 -3.02 5.18
C LEU A 327 3.87 -3.30 5.44
N THR A 328 4.71 -3.24 4.42
CA THR A 328 6.17 -3.37 4.57
C THR A 328 6.75 -2.23 5.41
N LEU A 329 6.33 -0.99 5.18
CA LEU A 329 6.80 0.17 5.94
C LEU A 329 6.34 0.12 7.40
N VAL A 330 5.09 -0.29 7.67
CA VAL A 330 4.60 -0.49 9.04
C VAL A 330 5.40 -1.59 9.76
N GLN A 331 5.72 -2.69 9.06
CA GLN A 331 6.60 -3.74 9.62
C GLN A 331 7.97 -3.17 10.01
N ILE A 332 8.60 -2.40 9.12
CA ILE A 332 9.92 -1.79 9.37
C ILE A 332 9.85 -0.80 10.54
N ASP A 333 8.82 0.06 10.55
CA ASP A 333 8.62 1.05 11.60
C ASP A 333 8.48 0.38 12.98
N MET A 334 7.62 -0.61 13.10
CA MET A 334 7.44 -1.38 14.34
C MET A 334 8.74 -2.07 14.77
N LEU A 335 9.50 -2.65 13.85
CA LEU A 335 10.80 -3.26 14.15
C LEU A 335 11.78 -2.23 14.68
N CYS A 336 11.88 -1.07 14.05
CA CYS A 336 12.80 -0.01 14.47
C CYS A 336 12.43 0.57 15.83
N GLN A 337 11.16 0.89 16.03
CA GLN A 337 10.72 1.60 17.24
C GLN A 337 10.56 0.69 18.46
N LYS A 338 10.04 -0.53 18.26
CA LYS A 338 9.56 -1.35 19.39
C LYS A 338 10.30 -2.67 19.58
N CYS A 339 10.96 -3.23 18.56
CA CYS A 339 11.42 -4.61 18.59
C CYS A 339 12.94 -4.78 18.53
N ILE A 340 13.62 -4.15 17.59
CA ILE A 340 15.08 -4.25 17.47
C ILE A 340 15.74 -3.40 18.56
N ARG A 341 16.61 -4.02 19.36
CA ARG A 341 17.31 -3.42 20.48
C ARG A 341 18.83 -3.52 20.27
N ASP A 342 19.61 -2.89 21.16
CA ASP A 342 21.07 -2.80 21.04
C ASP A 342 21.77 -4.16 21.08
N THR A 343 21.17 -5.15 21.76
CA THR A 343 21.73 -6.50 21.91
C THR A 343 20.84 -7.57 21.26
N LYS A 344 21.49 -8.66 20.85
CA LYS A 344 20.83 -9.82 20.27
C LYS A 344 19.80 -10.44 21.23
N ASP A 345 20.16 -10.64 22.47
CA ASP A 345 19.31 -11.32 23.46
C ASP A 345 18.05 -10.51 23.77
N ARG A 346 18.14 -9.17 23.82
CA ARG A 346 16.97 -8.31 24.01
C ARG A 346 16.07 -8.30 22.79
N THR A 347 16.63 -8.34 21.58
CA THR A 347 15.89 -8.35 20.32
C THR A 347 15.22 -9.71 20.08
N LEU A 348 15.93 -10.83 20.32
CA LEU A 348 15.40 -12.18 20.11
C LEU A 348 14.60 -12.72 21.32
N ASN A 349 14.18 -11.84 22.23
CA ASN A 349 13.32 -12.23 23.35
C ASN A 349 11.99 -12.78 22.83
N PRO A 350 11.54 -13.98 23.27
CA PRO A 350 10.30 -14.60 22.78
C PRO A 350 9.06 -13.71 22.94
N ASN A 351 8.99 -12.88 23.99
CA ASN A 351 7.87 -11.96 24.20
C ASN A 351 7.87 -10.82 23.15
N VAL A 352 9.04 -10.34 22.75
CA VAL A 352 9.17 -9.32 21.68
C VAL A 352 8.72 -9.91 20.34
N ILE A 353 9.18 -11.13 20.04
CA ILE A 353 8.79 -11.84 18.81
C ILE A 353 7.28 -12.11 18.79
N SER A 354 6.71 -12.56 19.91
CA SER A 354 5.27 -12.81 20.03
C SER A 354 4.45 -11.53 19.89
N TYR A 355 4.88 -10.44 20.53
CA TYR A 355 4.26 -9.13 20.42
C TYR A 355 4.24 -8.65 18.97
N TYR A 356 5.37 -8.71 18.27
CA TYR A 356 5.47 -8.32 16.87
C TYR A 356 4.54 -9.15 15.97
N ASN A 357 4.62 -10.48 16.06
CA ASN A 357 3.81 -11.37 15.24
C ASN A 357 2.31 -11.10 15.43
N LYS A 358 1.85 -10.96 16.69
CA LYS A 358 0.44 -10.68 16.98
C LYS A 358 -0.04 -9.38 16.33
N HIS A 359 0.76 -8.30 16.39
CA HIS A 359 0.37 -7.01 15.82
C HIS A 359 0.32 -7.04 14.30
N ILE A 360 1.32 -7.67 13.68
CA ILE A 360 1.37 -7.79 12.23
C ILE A 360 0.27 -8.73 11.70
N ASP A 361 -0.05 -9.79 12.44
CA ASP A 361 -1.18 -10.67 12.10
C ASP A 361 -2.51 -9.91 12.10
N ASN A 362 -2.78 -9.11 13.12
CA ASN A 362 -3.98 -8.27 13.20
C ASN A 362 -4.05 -7.28 12.04
N LEU A 363 -2.93 -6.65 11.71
CA LEU A 363 -2.83 -5.71 10.61
C LEU A 363 -3.15 -6.37 9.26
N ILE A 364 -2.62 -7.57 9.01
CA ILE A 364 -2.91 -8.31 7.77
C ILE A 364 -4.38 -8.73 7.68
N GLU A 365 -4.98 -9.14 8.79
CA GLU A 365 -6.42 -9.48 8.83
C GLU A 365 -7.29 -8.25 8.56
N ASP A 366 -6.94 -7.07 9.09
CA ASP A 366 -7.63 -5.82 8.82
C ASP A 366 -7.58 -5.48 7.32
N PHE A 367 -6.40 -5.47 6.72
CA PHE A 367 -6.27 -5.22 5.28
C PHE A 367 -6.93 -6.29 4.39
N LYS A 368 -6.91 -7.56 4.81
CA LYS A 368 -7.66 -8.62 4.13
C LYS A 368 -9.15 -8.30 4.10
N ASN A 369 -9.73 -7.91 5.24
CA ASN A 369 -11.13 -7.52 5.35
C ASN A 369 -11.42 -6.28 4.50
N PHE A 370 -10.54 -5.27 4.56
CA PHE A 370 -10.71 -4.06 3.78
C PHE A 370 -10.62 -4.29 2.26
N ILE A 371 -9.78 -5.20 1.78
CA ILE A 371 -9.77 -5.58 0.36
C ILE A 371 -11.02 -6.40 0.01
N ASN A 372 -11.40 -7.34 0.87
CA ASN A 372 -12.56 -8.20 0.64
C ASN A 372 -13.87 -7.41 0.54
N ILE A 373 -14.04 -6.31 1.31
CA ILE A 373 -15.28 -5.51 1.26
C ILE A 373 -15.55 -4.91 -0.13
N HIS A 374 -14.52 -4.64 -0.93
CA HIS A 374 -14.68 -4.15 -2.30
C HIS A 374 -15.45 -5.11 -3.20
N TYR A 375 -15.38 -6.39 -2.89
CA TYR A 375 -16.10 -7.45 -3.61
C TYR A 375 -17.53 -7.68 -3.12
N SER A 376 -18.03 -6.90 -2.16
CA SER A 376 -19.37 -7.12 -1.57
C SER A 376 -20.54 -7.07 -2.55
N CYS A 377 -20.34 -6.43 -3.71
CA CYS A 377 -21.30 -6.43 -4.82
C CYS A 377 -21.07 -7.56 -5.84
N ASP A 378 -20.16 -8.50 -5.57
CA ASP A 378 -19.86 -9.64 -6.45
C ASP A 378 -20.17 -10.97 -5.75
N SER A 379 -21.27 -11.60 -6.14
CA SER A 379 -21.72 -12.85 -5.52
C SER A 379 -20.77 -14.05 -5.69
N ARG A 380 -19.75 -13.93 -6.55
CA ARG A 380 -18.71 -14.95 -6.74
C ARG A 380 -17.67 -14.96 -5.62
N VAL A 381 -17.59 -13.87 -4.83
CA VAL A 381 -16.61 -13.73 -3.76
C VAL A 381 -17.27 -13.90 -2.40
N LYS A 382 -16.70 -14.77 -1.58
CA LYS A 382 -17.18 -14.99 -0.21
C LYS A 382 -16.73 -13.84 0.69
N MET A 383 -17.67 -13.12 1.28
CA MET A 383 -17.37 -12.14 2.31
C MET A 383 -16.86 -12.80 3.58
N THR A 384 -16.00 -12.10 4.31
CA THR A 384 -15.62 -12.50 5.67
C THR A 384 -16.80 -12.29 6.63
N ASP A 385 -16.81 -13.02 7.75
CA ASP A 385 -17.84 -12.84 8.78
C ASP A 385 -17.79 -11.42 9.35
N TYR A 386 -16.58 -10.87 9.53
CA TYR A 386 -16.37 -9.47 9.94
C TYR A 386 -17.03 -8.48 8.98
N ASN A 387 -16.85 -8.64 7.66
CA ASN A 387 -17.45 -7.73 6.68
C ASN A 387 -18.98 -7.83 6.63
N ASN A 388 -19.53 -9.04 6.82
CA ASN A 388 -20.97 -9.19 6.93
C ASN A 388 -21.52 -8.44 8.15
N GLU A 389 -20.86 -8.55 9.30
CA GLU A 389 -21.22 -7.82 10.53
C GLU A 389 -21.15 -6.31 10.33
N ILE A 390 -20.07 -5.78 9.71
CA ILE A 390 -19.91 -4.36 9.39
C ILE A 390 -21.06 -3.86 8.49
N ILE A 391 -21.42 -4.61 7.44
CA ILE A 391 -22.52 -4.23 6.55
C ILE A 391 -23.86 -4.22 7.29
N ASP A 392 -24.09 -5.16 8.18
CA ASP A 392 -25.32 -5.24 8.95
C ASP A 392 -25.43 -4.10 9.99
N LEU A 393 -24.34 -3.80 10.70
CA LEU A 393 -24.27 -2.66 11.63
C LEU A 393 -24.47 -1.32 10.90
N LEU A 394 -23.80 -1.15 9.77
CA LEU A 394 -23.87 0.04 8.94
C LEU A 394 -25.34 0.41 8.57
N LYS A 395 -26.15 -0.59 8.19
CA LYS A 395 -27.55 -0.38 7.80
C LYS A 395 -28.46 0.05 8.97
N VAL A 396 -28.06 -0.29 10.20
CA VAL A 396 -28.88 0.01 11.39
C VAL A 396 -28.61 1.39 11.96
N ARG A 397 -27.33 1.77 12.06
CA ARG A 397 -26.93 2.97 12.82
C ARG A 397 -25.76 3.77 12.21
N GLY A 398 -25.28 3.40 11.03
CA GLY A 398 -24.05 3.96 10.46
C GLY A 398 -22.79 3.29 11.03
N LEU A 399 -21.64 3.82 10.67
CA LEU A 399 -20.32 3.28 11.03
C LEU A 399 -19.66 4.18 12.08
N PHE A 400 -19.13 3.58 13.14
CA PHE A 400 -18.38 4.23 14.21
C PHE A 400 -16.92 3.80 14.21
N HIS A 401 -16.05 4.61 14.79
CA HIS A 401 -14.61 4.31 14.91
C HIS A 401 -14.32 2.94 15.54
N GLU A 402 -15.11 2.57 16.56
CA GLU A 402 -14.95 1.29 17.30
C GLU A 402 -15.33 0.06 16.49
N ASP A 403 -16.09 0.21 15.42
CA ASP A 403 -16.50 -0.89 14.55
C ASP A 403 -15.35 -1.37 13.67
N ILE A 404 -14.37 -0.50 13.44
CA ILE A 404 -13.20 -0.81 12.59
C ILE A 404 -12.04 -1.28 13.46
N LEU A 405 -11.39 -2.37 13.05
CA LEU A 405 -10.16 -2.82 13.68
C LEU A 405 -9.09 -1.73 13.56
N GLN A 406 -8.68 -1.17 14.70
CA GLN A 406 -7.68 -0.10 14.76
C GLN A 406 -6.30 -0.66 15.10
N ALA A 407 -5.79 -1.58 14.27
CA ALA A 407 -4.41 -1.98 14.38
C ALA A 407 -3.50 -0.81 13.99
N TYR A 408 -2.32 -0.71 14.60
CA TYR A 408 -1.32 0.28 14.21
C TYR A 408 -1.02 0.24 12.70
N GLY A 409 -1.31 1.34 12.01
CA GLY A 409 -1.15 1.43 10.55
C GLY A 409 -2.30 0.87 9.73
N SER A 410 -3.45 0.55 10.34
CA SER A 410 -4.66 0.08 9.65
C SER A 410 -5.37 1.17 8.85
N CYS A 411 -6.39 0.76 8.08
CA CYS A 411 -7.26 1.68 7.34
C CYS A 411 -8.18 2.46 8.29
N GLY A 412 -8.17 3.78 8.17
CA GLY A 412 -9.07 4.65 8.96
C GLY A 412 -10.54 4.53 8.55
N ILE A 413 -11.43 4.96 9.45
CA ILE A 413 -12.88 4.94 9.24
C ILE A 413 -13.30 5.70 7.97
N GLN A 414 -12.64 6.82 7.65
CA GLN A 414 -12.96 7.61 6.47
C GLN A 414 -12.78 6.79 5.18
N LEU A 415 -11.73 5.96 5.11
CA LEU A 415 -11.48 5.12 3.94
C LEU A 415 -12.52 4.00 3.82
N TRP A 416 -12.93 3.42 4.95
CA TRP A 416 -14.06 2.49 5.01
C TRP A 416 -15.37 3.15 4.60
N GLY A 417 -15.65 4.35 5.10
CA GLY A 417 -16.85 5.13 4.77
C GLY A 417 -16.94 5.46 3.28
N HIS A 418 -15.87 5.97 2.67
CA HIS A 418 -15.82 6.21 1.22
C HIS A 418 -16.08 4.94 0.41
N THR A 419 -15.49 3.81 0.82
CA THR A 419 -15.67 2.53 0.14
C THR A 419 -17.11 2.03 0.26
N LEU A 420 -17.68 2.03 1.46
CA LEU A 420 -19.03 1.53 1.72
C LEU A 420 -20.11 2.37 1.05
N LEU A 421 -19.97 3.71 1.06
CA LEU A 421 -20.85 4.62 0.32
C LEU A 421 -20.69 4.45 -1.19
N GLY A 422 -19.46 4.34 -1.68
CA GLY A 422 -19.16 4.11 -3.09
C GLY A 422 -19.70 2.79 -3.63
N LEU A 423 -19.78 1.77 -2.77
CA LEU A 423 -20.39 0.46 -3.06
C LEU A 423 -21.92 0.45 -2.88
N ASN A 424 -22.53 1.60 -2.55
CA ASN A 424 -23.97 1.77 -2.35
C ASN A 424 -24.55 0.95 -1.18
N HIS A 425 -23.75 0.71 -0.11
CA HIS A 425 -24.27 0.05 1.10
C HIS A 425 -25.17 0.94 1.94
N LEU A 426 -25.08 2.27 1.77
CA LEU A 426 -26.01 3.25 2.34
C LEU A 426 -26.62 4.12 1.24
N THR A 427 -27.87 4.49 1.46
CA THR A 427 -28.55 5.52 0.66
C THR A 427 -28.37 6.90 1.27
N LYS A 428 -28.65 7.96 0.50
CA LYS A 428 -28.71 9.33 1.04
C LYS A 428 -29.73 9.46 2.17
N GLN A 429 -30.83 8.71 2.09
CA GLN A 429 -31.87 8.73 3.11
C GLN A 429 -31.37 8.14 4.43
N ASP A 430 -30.60 7.05 4.37
CA ASP A 430 -29.97 6.45 5.57
C ASP A 430 -28.99 7.44 6.21
N CYS A 431 -28.15 8.10 5.42
CA CYS A 431 -27.22 9.12 5.92
C CYS A 431 -27.93 10.30 6.56
N HIS A 432 -29.03 10.81 5.95
CA HIS A 432 -29.86 11.86 6.55
C HIS A 432 -30.45 11.44 7.90
N LYS A 433 -30.93 10.22 7.99
CA LYS A 433 -31.47 9.68 9.24
C LYS A 433 -30.40 9.68 10.32
N PHE A 434 -29.24 9.10 10.05
CA PHE A 434 -28.15 9.01 11.04
C PHE A 434 -27.66 10.40 11.49
N LEU A 435 -27.49 11.34 10.56
CA LEU A 435 -27.11 12.72 10.89
C LEU A 435 -28.14 13.43 11.80
N SER A 436 -29.44 13.17 11.58
CA SER A 436 -30.49 13.75 12.41
C SER A 436 -30.50 13.21 13.85
N GLU A 437 -30.03 11.98 14.04
CA GLU A 437 -29.92 11.34 15.35
C GLU A 437 -28.70 11.84 16.15
N MET A 438 -27.62 12.30 15.45
CA MET A 438 -26.32 12.64 16.05
C MET A 438 -26.12 14.12 16.40
N ASN A 439 -27.06 15.04 16.02
CA ASN A 439 -26.97 16.50 16.27
C ASN A 439 -25.66 17.19 15.79
N SER A 440 -24.99 16.65 14.79
CA SER A 440 -23.65 17.09 14.37
C SER A 440 -23.63 18.16 13.25
N TYR A 441 -24.77 18.76 12.91
CA TYR A 441 -24.91 19.65 11.75
C TYR A 441 -24.06 20.94 11.81
N ASP A 442 -23.90 21.53 12.97
CA ASP A 442 -23.19 22.82 13.09
C ASP A 442 -21.70 22.63 12.97
N GLU A 443 -21.14 21.59 13.59
CA GLU A 443 -19.73 21.21 13.47
C GLU A 443 -19.37 20.80 12.03
N VAL A 444 -20.22 20.03 11.38
CA VAL A 444 -20.00 19.60 9.99
C VAL A 444 -19.93 20.80 9.03
N LYS A 445 -20.73 21.85 9.24
CA LYS A 445 -20.68 23.08 8.42
C LYS A 445 -19.38 23.85 8.64
N GLU A 446 -18.89 23.94 9.87
CA GLU A 446 -17.62 24.56 10.20
C GLU A 446 -16.48 23.84 9.50
N VAL A 447 -16.41 22.52 9.64
CA VAL A 447 -15.41 21.66 8.99
C VAL A 447 -15.47 21.74 7.46
N SER A 448 -16.68 21.84 6.87
CA SER A 448 -16.85 22.05 5.43
C SER A 448 -16.29 23.40 4.96
N SER A 449 -16.51 24.47 5.74
CA SER A 449 -15.96 25.79 5.43
C SER A 449 -14.43 25.80 5.52
N GLU A 450 -13.86 25.15 6.52
CA GLU A 450 -12.40 25.02 6.67
C GLU A 450 -11.74 24.26 5.50
N LEU A 451 -12.39 23.22 5.00
CA LEU A 451 -11.91 22.48 3.82
C LEU A 451 -11.92 23.37 2.57
N GLU A 452 -13.00 24.11 2.32
CA GLU A 452 -13.13 25.03 1.20
C GLU A 452 -12.11 26.18 1.30
N ASP A 453 -11.91 26.73 2.49
CA ASP A 453 -10.91 27.76 2.76
C ASP A 453 -9.48 27.23 2.50
N THR A 454 -9.16 26.04 2.96
CA THR A 454 -7.88 25.38 2.70
C THR A 454 -7.63 25.22 1.21
N PHE A 455 -8.61 24.72 0.48
CA PHE A 455 -8.50 24.53 -0.97
C PHE A 455 -8.35 25.86 -1.73
N THR A 456 -9.08 26.89 -1.31
CA THR A 456 -9.10 28.19 -2.00
C THR A 456 -7.87 29.03 -1.74
N ASN A 457 -7.34 29.02 -0.50
CA ASN A 457 -6.26 29.88 -0.07
C ASN A 457 -4.86 29.33 -0.36
N ILE A 458 -4.73 28.02 -0.59
CA ILE A 458 -3.44 27.40 -0.92
C ILE A 458 -3.21 27.42 -2.43
N PRO A 459 -2.09 28.01 -2.91
CA PRO A 459 -1.76 28.07 -4.33
C PRO A 459 -1.20 26.73 -4.84
N PHE A 460 -2.06 25.73 -4.89
CA PHE A 460 -1.69 24.40 -5.40
C PHE A 460 -1.27 24.48 -6.88
N LEU A 461 -0.15 23.82 -7.20
CA LEU A 461 0.33 23.67 -8.57
C LEU A 461 -0.63 22.79 -9.38
N THR A 462 -0.77 23.06 -10.67
CA THR A 462 -1.35 22.08 -11.59
C THR A 462 -0.37 20.91 -11.79
N TYR A 463 -0.87 19.79 -12.32
CA TYR A 463 -0.01 18.65 -12.69
C TYR A 463 1.14 19.10 -13.61
N LYS A 464 0.83 19.91 -14.63
CA LYS A 464 1.82 20.38 -15.59
C LYS A 464 2.88 21.26 -14.94
N GLU A 465 2.47 22.26 -14.15
CA GLU A 465 3.42 23.12 -13.42
C GLU A 465 4.36 22.31 -12.51
N LEU A 466 3.82 21.27 -11.83
CA LEU A 466 4.65 20.38 -11.03
C LEU A 466 5.69 19.65 -11.88
N ILE A 467 5.29 19.06 -13.00
CA ILE A 467 6.23 18.31 -13.86
C ILE A 467 7.27 19.24 -14.51
N ASP A 468 6.89 20.47 -14.86
CA ASP A 468 7.80 21.44 -15.47
C ASP A 468 8.91 21.92 -14.51
N ILE A 469 8.70 21.86 -13.18
CA ILE A 469 9.71 22.25 -12.17
C ILE A 469 10.57 21.06 -11.67
N LEU A 470 10.15 19.81 -11.93
CA LEU A 470 10.90 18.60 -11.58
C LEU A 470 11.99 18.30 -12.61
#